data_70072a44e59e008a4d54ce1f2b322c90
#
_entry.id   70072a44e59e008a4d54ce1f2b322c90
#
_cell.length_a   1.000
_cell.length_b   1.000
_cell.length_c   1.000
_cell.angle_alpha   90.00
_cell.angle_beta   90.00
_cell.angle_gamma   90.00
#
_symmetry.space_group_name_H-M   'P 1'
#
loop_
_entity.id
_entity.type
_entity.pdbx_description
1 polymer ?
#
loop_
_entity_poly.entity_id
_entity_poly.type
_entity_poly.pdbx_seq_one_letter_code
_entity_poly.pdbx_strand_id
1 'polypeptide(L)'
;LLAAALVMVSGSALAIDGQIDFYGRVAPGTCETHIVNKNGSSIIGDGEVRLQTAQIADITSAVQAQTPGAKAEDFAITADCQGAIKSLALTMSSPAYAANDGTLKNNTNVTVGGSAAATNVNIAVHDVTSGTPNLVKMNDASDAHILTLSGTSEGTYYFKASYVRADGSQDVTDGHVTTNALYTITYE
;
A
#
# COMPACT_ATOMS: atom_id res chain seq x y z
N LEU A 1 -20.89 -42.36 -38.28
CA LEU A 1 -20.17 -42.09 -37.03
C LEU A 1 -19.68 -40.64 -37.03
N LEU A 2 -20.49 -39.71 -36.42
CA LEU A 2 -20.11 -38.31 -36.20
C LEU A 2 -19.38 -38.24 -34.83
N ALA A 3 -18.10 -37.85 -34.84
CA ALA A 3 -17.38 -37.51 -33.64
C ALA A 3 -17.55 -36.00 -33.38
N ALA A 4 -18.26 -35.63 -32.31
CA ALA A 4 -18.37 -34.28 -31.85
C ALA A 4 -17.12 -33.96 -31.00
N ALA A 5 -16.25 -33.06 -31.48
CA ALA A 5 -15.14 -32.51 -30.71
C ALA A 5 -15.65 -31.45 -29.75
N LEU A 6 -15.63 -31.72 -28.45
CA LEU A 6 -15.88 -30.74 -27.40
C LEU A 6 -14.63 -29.85 -27.29
N VAL A 7 -14.75 -28.60 -27.73
CA VAL A 7 -13.74 -27.58 -27.47
C VAL A 7 -13.99 -27.03 -26.07
N MET A 8 -13.15 -27.45 -25.12
CA MET A 8 -13.10 -26.84 -23.81
C MET A 8 -12.40 -25.47 -23.92
N VAL A 9 -13.16 -24.41 -23.87
CA VAL A 9 -12.63 -23.06 -23.68
C VAL A 9 -12.24 -22.95 -22.21
N SER A 10 -10.96 -23.19 -21.92
CA SER A 10 -10.37 -22.85 -20.63
C SER A 10 -10.30 -21.34 -20.52
N GLY A 11 -11.29 -20.74 -19.86
CA GLY A 11 -11.24 -19.34 -19.45
C GLY A 11 -10.05 -19.16 -18.51
N SER A 12 -9.02 -18.48 -18.99
CA SER A 12 -7.92 -18.04 -18.15
C SER A 12 -8.49 -17.04 -17.14
N ALA A 13 -8.56 -17.43 -15.87
CA ALA A 13 -8.82 -16.49 -14.80
C ALA A 13 -7.61 -15.54 -14.77
N LEU A 14 -7.76 -14.32 -15.25
CA LEU A 14 -6.76 -13.29 -15.15
C LEU A 14 -6.72 -12.86 -13.68
N ALA A 15 -5.71 -13.33 -12.96
CA ALA A 15 -5.42 -12.85 -11.62
C ALA A 15 -4.79 -11.47 -11.75
N ILE A 16 -5.39 -10.46 -11.12
CA ILE A 16 -4.80 -9.12 -10.98
C ILE A 16 -3.99 -9.16 -9.68
N ASP A 17 -2.66 -9.19 -9.80
CA ASP A 17 -1.76 -9.05 -8.65
C ASP A 17 -1.43 -7.57 -8.48
N GLY A 18 -1.75 -7.02 -7.30
CA GLY A 18 -1.35 -5.68 -6.91
C GLY A 18 -0.06 -5.73 -6.09
N GLN A 19 0.97 -5.03 -6.54
CA GLN A 19 2.23 -4.89 -5.83
C GLN A 19 2.47 -3.43 -5.46
N ILE A 20 2.84 -3.20 -4.20
CA ILE A 20 3.28 -1.89 -3.71
C ILE A 20 4.72 -2.06 -3.24
N ASP A 21 5.66 -1.36 -3.88
CA ASP A 21 7.04 -1.33 -3.44
C ASP A 21 7.23 -0.17 -2.48
N PHE A 22 7.69 -0.46 -1.26
CA PHE A 22 8.00 0.57 -0.27
C PHE A 22 9.51 0.72 -0.16
N TYR A 23 10.00 1.94 -0.41
CA TYR A 23 11.39 2.32 -0.15
C TYR A 23 11.42 3.21 1.08
N GLY A 24 12.10 2.75 2.13
CA GLY A 24 12.24 3.48 3.36
C GLY A 24 13.62 4.12 3.49
N ARG A 25 13.67 5.32 4.03
CA ARG A 25 14.91 5.95 4.47
C ARG A 25 14.77 6.41 5.91
N VAL A 26 15.67 5.91 6.75
CA VAL A 26 15.83 6.42 8.10
C VAL A 26 16.91 7.49 8.09
N ALA A 27 16.65 8.65 8.72
CA ALA A 27 17.67 9.67 8.90
C ALA A 27 18.84 9.13 9.75
N PRO A 28 20.06 9.67 9.59
CA PRO A 28 21.24 9.18 10.31
C PRO A 28 21.02 9.24 11.82
N GLY A 29 20.90 8.10 12.42
CA GLY A 29 20.64 7.87 13.83
C GLY A 29 20.58 6.38 14.10
N THR A 30 20.17 6.02 15.25
CA THR A 30 20.28 4.71 15.86
C THR A 30 19.07 3.80 15.63
N CYS A 31 18.21 4.10 14.64
CA CYS A 31 17.01 3.29 14.35
C CYS A 31 17.18 2.43 13.10
N GLU A 32 16.86 1.17 13.21
CA GLU A 32 16.74 0.21 12.12
C GLU A 32 15.24 -0.02 11.81
N THR A 33 14.86 -0.06 10.53
CA THR A 33 13.46 -0.25 10.17
C THR A 33 13.25 -1.59 9.48
N HIS A 34 12.10 -2.21 9.78
CA HIS A 34 11.67 -3.46 9.20
C HIS A 34 10.25 -3.32 8.68
N ILE A 35 9.98 -3.78 7.46
CA ILE A 35 8.63 -3.91 6.92
C ILE A 35 8.17 -5.36 7.12
N VAL A 36 7.01 -5.52 7.75
CA VAL A 36 6.39 -6.82 8.01
C VAL A 36 5.10 -6.90 7.23
N ASN A 37 5.02 -7.84 6.31
CA ASN A 37 3.80 -8.14 5.58
C ASN A 37 2.92 -9.14 6.36
N LYS A 38 1.71 -9.40 5.86
CA LYS A 38 0.72 -10.32 6.45
C LYS A 38 1.28 -11.73 6.74
N ASN A 39 2.30 -12.18 6.02
CA ASN A 39 2.91 -13.50 6.18
C ASN A 39 4.05 -13.51 7.21
N GLY A 40 4.27 -12.40 7.92
CA GLY A 40 5.32 -12.28 8.93
C GLY A 40 6.73 -12.19 8.36
N SER A 41 6.90 -12.05 7.04
CA SER A 41 8.22 -11.80 6.44
C SER A 41 8.65 -10.40 6.80
N SER A 42 9.80 -10.29 7.48
CA SER A 42 10.45 -9.03 7.81
C SER A 42 11.59 -8.79 6.83
N ILE A 43 11.62 -7.61 6.23
CA ILE A 43 12.67 -7.17 5.31
C ILE A 43 13.24 -5.87 5.84
N ILE A 44 14.56 -5.80 6.00
CA ILE A 44 15.24 -4.60 6.50
C ILE A 44 15.20 -3.51 5.42
N GLY A 45 14.67 -2.34 5.76
CA GLY A 45 14.67 -1.12 4.97
C GLY A 45 13.59 -1.05 3.90
N ASP A 46 13.56 -1.98 2.97
CA ASP A 46 12.62 -2.02 1.84
C ASP A 46 11.65 -3.18 1.99
N GLY A 47 10.43 -3.01 1.51
CA GLY A 47 9.41 -4.05 1.60
C GLY A 47 8.45 -4.06 0.42
N GLU A 48 7.76 -5.17 0.29
CA GLU A 48 6.74 -5.41 -0.71
C GLU A 48 5.43 -5.76 -0.03
N VAL A 49 4.36 -5.04 -0.36
CA VAL A 49 3.01 -5.35 0.09
C VAL A 49 2.20 -5.86 -1.11
N ARG A 50 1.80 -7.13 -1.06
CA ARG A 50 0.97 -7.75 -2.09
C ARG A 50 -0.49 -7.69 -1.69
N LEU A 51 -1.30 -6.99 -2.50
CA LEU A 51 -2.73 -6.95 -2.33
C LEU A 51 -3.38 -8.17 -2.98
N GLN A 52 -4.50 -8.61 -2.42
CA GLN A 52 -5.34 -9.63 -3.04
C GLN A 52 -5.97 -9.11 -4.33
N THR A 53 -6.29 -10.02 -5.25
CA THR A 53 -7.05 -9.68 -6.45
C THR A 53 -8.40 -9.08 -6.09
N ALA A 54 -8.68 -7.89 -6.59
CA ALA A 54 -9.97 -7.25 -6.50
C ALA A 54 -10.75 -7.42 -7.83
N GLN A 55 -12.05 -7.63 -7.74
CA GLN A 55 -12.93 -7.52 -8.90
C GLN A 55 -13.20 -6.03 -9.18
N ILE A 56 -13.43 -5.66 -10.43
CA ILE A 56 -13.84 -4.28 -10.78
C ILE A 56 -15.02 -3.83 -9.92
N ALA A 57 -15.98 -4.72 -9.68
CA ALA A 57 -17.18 -4.46 -8.88
C ALA A 57 -16.89 -4.19 -7.39
N ASP A 58 -15.72 -4.58 -6.87
CA ASP A 58 -15.31 -4.28 -5.49
C ASP A 58 -14.85 -2.82 -5.35
N ILE A 59 -14.33 -2.21 -6.42
CA ILE A 59 -13.70 -0.88 -6.41
C ILE A 59 -14.74 0.19 -6.76
N THR A 60 -15.64 0.46 -5.83
CA THR A 60 -16.80 1.33 -6.07
C THR A 60 -16.62 2.75 -5.58
N SER A 61 -15.76 2.97 -4.60
CA SER A 61 -15.68 4.22 -3.85
C SER A 61 -14.33 4.92 -4.03
N ALA A 62 -14.39 6.25 -4.07
CA ALA A 62 -13.21 7.09 -3.89
C ALA A 62 -12.64 6.94 -2.47
N VAL A 63 -11.43 7.44 -2.26
CA VAL A 63 -10.77 7.40 -0.95
C VAL A 63 -11.60 8.10 0.12
N GLN A 64 -11.62 7.53 1.32
CA GLN A 64 -12.23 8.09 2.52
C GLN A 64 -11.19 8.20 3.63
N ALA A 65 -11.30 9.21 4.47
CA ALA A 65 -10.30 9.51 5.49
C ALA A 65 -10.16 8.40 6.55
N GLN A 66 -11.27 7.75 6.91
CA GLN A 66 -11.31 6.78 8.02
C GLN A 66 -11.83 5.41 7.61
N THR A 67 -11.94 5.14 6.32
CA THR A 67 -12.43 3.83 5.83
C THR A 67 -11.50 3.31 4.75
N PRO A 68 -10.78 2.22 4.99
CA PRO A 68 -10.01 1.54 3.95
C PRO A 68 -10.89 1.12 2.79
N GLY A 69 -10.33 1.12 1.59
CA GLY A 69 -11.02 0.71 0.36
C GLY A 69 -11.15 -0.81 0.21
N ALA A 70 -11.33 -1.25 -1.04
CA ALA A 70 -11.52 -2.65 -1.35
C ALA A 70 -10.26 -3.48 -1.09
N LYS A 71 -10.46 -4.75 -0.67
CA LYS A 71 -9.40 -5.76 -0.46
C LYS A 71 -8.22 -5.24 0.37
N ALA A 72 -8.54 -4.60 1.49
CA ALA A 72 -7.52 -4.04 2.37
C ALA A 72 -6.59 -5.14 2.92
N GLU A 73 -5.28 -4.94 2.75
CA GLU A 73 -4.22 -5.82 3.25
C GLU A 73 -3.43 -5.14 4.35
N ASP A 74 -3.16 -5.90 5.40
CA ASP A 74 -2.41 -5.45 6.56
C ASP A 74 -0.90 -5.53 6.30
N PHE A 75 -0.18 -4.49 6.71
CA PHE A 75 1.26 -4.50 6.83
C PHE A 75 1.70 -3.63 8.01
N ALA A 76 2.95 -3.76 8.43
CA ALA A 76 3.50 -2.98 9.51
C ALA A 76 4.90 -2.46 9.16
N ILE A 77 5.25 -1.32 9.74
CA ILE A 77 6.60 -0.78 9.73
C ILE A 77 7.06 -0.69 11.18
N THR A 78 8.07 -1.46 11.52
CA THR A 78 8.69 -1.45 12.85
C THR A 78 10.00 -0.67 12.79
N ALA A 79 10.20 0.24 13.73
CA ALA A 79 11.46 0.92 13.96
C ALA A 79 12.05 0.43 15.29
N ASP A 80 13.23 -0.17 15.22
CA ASP A 80 14.02 -0.56 16.39
C ASP A 80 15.14 0.47 16.58
N CYS A 81 15.06 1.21 17.66
CA CYS A 81 15.93 2.34 17.96
C CYS A 81 16.82 2.06 19.16
N GLN A 82 18.09 2.38 19.03
CA GLN A 82 19.01 2.29 20.17
C GLN A 82 18.96 3.59 20.99
N GLY A 83 18.68 3.47 22.28
CA GLY A 83 18.67 4.60 23.20
C GLY A 83 17.27 4.99 23.71
N ALA A 84 17.22 6.05 24.51
CA ALA A 84 15.98 6.53 25.12
C ALA A 84 15.24 7.46 24.14
N ILE A 85 14.52 6.88 23.18
CA ILE A 85 13.66 7.61 22.24
C ILE A 85 12.25 7.71 22.83
N LYS A 86 11.65 8.89 22.75
CA LYS A 86 10.32 9.17 23.33
C LYS A 86 9.21 9.05 22.31
N SER A 87 9.49 9.44 21.06
CA SER A 87 8.49 9.43 19.99
C SER A 87 9.10 9.20 18.64
N LEU A 88 8.29 8.61 17.76
CA LEU A 88 8.56 8.45 16.33
C LEU A 88 7.50 9.24 15.56
N ALA A 89 7.91 9.86 14.45
CA ALA A 89 7.00 10.52 13.52
C ALA A 89 7.25 9.98 12.11
N LEU A 90 6.23 9.35 11.52
CA LEU A 90 6.28 8.77 10.20
C LEU A 90 5.53 9.64 9.20
N THR A 91 6.15 9.92 8.07
CA THR A 91 5.51 10.51 6.89
C THR A 91 5.73 9.63 5.67
N MET A 92 4.83 9.70 4.69
CA MET A 92 4.99 8.98 3.43
C MET A 92 5.00 9.95 2.24
N SER A 93 5.76 9.58 1.21
CA SER A 93 5.85 10.35 -0.02
C SER A 93 5.96 9.43 -1.23
N SER A 94 5.53 9.92 -2.38
CA SER A 94 5.74 9.25 -3.66
C SER A 94 5.96 10.30 -4.75
N PRO A 95 7.20 10.60 -5.13
CA PRO A 95 7.48 11.62 -6.14
C PRO A 95 6.82 11.35 -7.48
N ALA A 96 6.66 10.07 -7.84
CA ALA A 96 6.10 9.67 -9.12
C ALA A 96 4.59 9.39 -9.09
N TYR A 97 4.05 8.92 -7.95
CA TYR A 97 2.70 8.34 -7.93
C TYR A 97 1.75 9.00 -6.93
N ALA A 98 2.14 10.01 -6.18
CA ALA A 98 1.20 10.72 -5.32
C ALA A 98 0.07 11.35 -6.14
N ALA A 99 -1.16 11.14 -5.70
CA ALA A 99 -2.35 11.84 -6.18
C ALA A 99 -2.72 13.00 -5.26
N ASN A 100 -3.49 13.95 -5.77
CA ASN A 100 -3.88 15.14 -4.99
C ASN A 100 -4.80 14.83 -3.80
N ASP A 101 -5.44 13.67 -3.79
CA ASP A 101 -6.30 13.18 -2.72
C ASP A 101 -5.53 12.40 -1.62
N GLY A 102 -4.20 12.37 -1.72
CA GLY A 102 -3.32 11.67 -0.79
C GLY A 102 -3.07 10.20 -1.13
N THR A 103 -3.69 9.68 -2.17
CA THR A 103 -3.51 8.27 -2.59
C THR A 103 -2.28 8.09 -3.50
N LEU A 104 -2.01 6.85 -3.86
CA LEU A 104 -0.98 6.45 -4.81
C LEU A 104 -1.63 6.06 -6.14
N LYS A 105 -1.25 6.72 -7.22
CA LYS A 105 -1.67 6.38 -8.58
C LYS A 105 -1.06 5.06 -9.02
N ASN A 106 -1.81 4.29 -9.81
CA ASN A 106 -1.26 3.13 -10.50
C ASN A 106 -0.20 3.56 -11.53
N ASN A 107 0.89 2.79 -11.64
CA ASN A 107 1.87 2.95 -12.71
C ASN A 107 1.35 2.32 -14.00
N THR A 108 0.78 3.13 -14.87
CA THR A 108 0.21 2.70 -16.14
C THR A 108 1.24 2.45 -17.24
N ASN A 109 2.52 2.68 -16.98
CA ASN A 109 3.61 2.49 -17.95
C ASN A 109 4.24 1.09 -17.88
N VAL A 110 3.79 0.25 -16.97
CA VAL A 110 4.34 -1.10 -16.76
C VAL A 110 3.36 -2.13 -17.31
N THR A 111 3.90 -3.15 -17.98
CA THR A 111 3.16 -4.34 -18.42
C THR A 111 3.68 -5.53 -17.62
N VAL A 112 2.81 -6.24 -16.93
CA VAL A 112 3.16 -7.41 -16.12
C VAL A 112 2.54 -8.66 -16.75
N GLY A 113 3.36 -9.65 -17.08
CA GLY A 113 2.89 -10.91 -17.68
C GLY A 113 2.11 -10.74 -18.97
N GLY A 114 2.33 -9.65 -19.73
CA GLY A 114 1.60 -9.33 -20.96
C GLY A 114 0.27 -8.62 -20.74
N SER A 115 -0.14 -8.38 -19.49
CA SER A 115 -1.36 -7.64 -19.15
C SER A 115 -1.08 -6.15 -19.06
N ALA A 116 -2.01 -5.34 -19.55
CA ALA A 116 -1.99 -3.90 -19.38
C ALA A 116 -2.23 -3.51 -17.90
N ALA A 117 -1.87 -2.30 -17.54
CA ALA A 117 -2.20 -1.74 -16.23
C ALA A 117 -3.69 -1.40 -16.13
N ALA A 118 -4.29 -1.62 -14.98
CA ALA A 118 -5.63 -1.15 -14.65
C ALA A 118 -5.67 0.38 -14.67
N THR A 119 -6.78 0.96 -15.12
CA THR A 119 -6.99 2.40 -15.11
C THR A 119 -8.06 2.80 -14.09
N ASN A 120 -8.02 4.05 -13.67
CA ASN A 120 -8.95 4.63 -12.70
C ASN A 120 -8.97 3.93 -11.34
N VAL A 121 -7.85 3.34 -10.96
CA VAL A 121 -7.64 2.74 -9.65
C VAL A 121 -6.39 3.33 -9.00
N ASN A 122 -6.51 3.70 -7.72
CA ASN A 122 -5.43 4.15 -6.86
C ASN A 122 -5.30 3.21 -5.66
N ILE A 123 -4.18 3.32 -4.95
CA ILE A 123 -3.98 2.66 -3.67
C ILE A 123 -4.04 3.70 -2.55
N ALA A 124 -4.92 3.45 -1.58
CA ALA A 124 -4.98 4.20 -0.34
C ALA A 124 -4.25 3.45 0.77
N VAL A 125 -3.46 4.17 1.56
CA VAL A 125 -2.80 3.65 2.76
C VAL A 125 -3.45 4.30 3.97
N HIS A 126 -3.89 3.49 4.94
CA HIS A 126 -4.45 3.96 6.20
C HIS A 126 -3.58 3.49 7.36
N ASP A 127 -3.19 4.42 8.21
CA ASP A 127 -2.62 4.11 9.52
C ASP A 127 -3.75 3.61 10.44
N VAL A 128 -3.56 2.42 11.00
CA VAL A 128 -4.51 1.79 11.94
C VAL A 128 -3.89 1.55 13.31
N THR A 129 -2.73 2.14 13.59
CA THR A 129 -1.98 1.98 14.84
C THR A 129 -2.80 2.33 16.07
N SER A 130 -3.63 3.37 16.00
CA SER A 130 -4.53 3.78 17.09
C SER A 130 -5.84 2.97 17.17
N GLY A 131 -6.06 2.05 16.24
CA GLY A 131 -7.31 1.30 16.10
C GLY A 131 -8.36 1.99 15.22
N THR A 132 -8.27 3.31 15.01
CA THR A 132 -9.12 4.03 14.07
C THR A 132 -8.32 4.31 12.81
N PRO A 133 -8.78 3.86 11.63
CA PRO A 133 -8.08 4.14 10.39
C PRO A 133 -7.96 5.65 10.14
N ASN A 134 -6.79 6.08 9.71
CA ASN A 134 -6.51 7.45 9.29
C ASN A 134 -5.73 7.43 7.99
N LEU A 135 -6.24 8.10 6.96
CA LEU A 135 -5.59 8.15 5.65
C LEU A 135 -4.20 8.79 5.76
N VAL A 136 -3.20 8.08 5.28
CA VAL A 136 -1.84 8.61 5.11
C VAL A 136 -1.78 9.39 3.81
N LYS A 137 -1.53 10.70 3.91
CA LYS A 137 -1.49 11.57 2.73
C LYS A 137 -0.08 11.60 2.14
N MET A 138 0.05 11.09 0.93
CA MET A 138 1.32 11.09 0.23
C MET A 138 1.77 12.52 -0.10
N ASN A 139 3.07 12.79 0.09
CA ASN A 139 3.70 14.09 -0.14
C ASN A 139 3.21 15.24 0.77
N ASP A 140 2.52 14.95 1.85
CA ASP A 140 2.12 15.94 2.84
C ASP A 140 3.04 15.85 4.06
N ALA A 141 4.02 16.74 4.15
CA ALA A 141 4.97 16.76 5.27
C ALA A 141 4.31 17.13 6.61
N SER A 142 3.10 17.69 6.60
CA SER A 142 2.32 17.98 7.80
C SER A 142 1.50 16.80 8.30
N ASP A 143 1.35 15.75 7.49
CA ASP A 143 0.64 14.52 7.82
C ASP A 143 1.58 13.54 8.53
N ALA A 144 2.12 13.94 9.66
CA ALA A 144 3.00 13.10 10.46
C ALA A 144 2.21 12.20 11.41
N HIS A 145 2.43 10.90 11.29
CA HIS A 145 1.84 9.89 12.16
C HIS A 145 2.75 9.69 13.38
N ILE A 146 2.29 10.12 14.54
CA ILE A 146 3.09 10.15 15.77
C ILE A 146 2.85 8.87 16.58
N LEU A 147 3.93 8.19 16.95
CA LEU A 147 3.93 7.06 17.87
C LEU A 147 4.77 7.39 19.10
N THR A 148 4.12 7.46 20.25
CA THR A 148 4.80 7.67 21.53
C THR A 148 5.35 6.34 22.05
N LEU A 149 6.62 6.33 22.43
CA LEU A 149 7.30 5.16 22.99
C LEU A 149 7.33 5.28 24.52
N SER A 150 6.76 4.29 25.20
CA SER A 150 6.71 4.25 26.67
C SER A 150 7.74 3.27 27.22
N GLY A 151 9.01 3.69 27.30
CA GLY A 151 10.09 2.90 27.90
C GLY A 151 10.57 1.72 27.04
N THR A 152 10.25 1.70 25.77
CA THR A 152 10.75 0.75 24.78
C THR A 152 11.59 1.47 23.74
N SER A 153 12.54 0.77 23.13
CA SER A 153 13.33 1.25 21.99
C SER A 153 12.65 0.92 20.64
N GLU A 154 11.60 0.13 20.65
CA GLU A 154 10.92 -0.32 19.45
C GLU A 154 9.52 0.28 19.36
N GLY A 155 9.15 0.70 18.15
CA GLY A 155 7.81 1.16 17.81
C GLY A 155 7.32 0.56 16.50
N THR A 156 6.06 0.14 16.47
CA THR A 156 5.45 -0.45 15.28
C THR A 156 4.23 0.35 14.86
N TYR A 157 4.23 0.77 13.60
CA TYR A 157 3.09 1.32 12.91
C TYR A 157 2.36 0.21 12.16
N TYR A 158 1.04 0.17 12.29
CA TYR A 158 0.18 -0.76 11.57
C TYR A 158 -0.60 -0.03 10.49
N PHE A 159 -0.61 -0.59 9.30
CA PHE A 159 -1.24 0.01 8.12
C PHE A 159 -2.15 -0.97 7.40
N LYS A 160 -3.07 -0.39 6.62
CA LYS A 160 -3.86 -1.10 5.60
C LYS A 160 -3.65 -0.43 4.25
N ALA A 161 -3.23 -1.21 3.24
CA ALA A 161 -3.23 -0.80 1.85
C ALA A 161 -4.47 -1.36 1.16
N SER A 162 -5.17 -0.56 0.35
CA SER A 162 -6.44 -0.93 -0.26
C SER A 162 -6.66 -0.25 -1.60
N TYR A 163 -7.48 -0.86 -2.46
CA TYR A 163 -7.87 -0.27 -3.72
C TYR A 163 -8.98 0.76 -3.52
N VAL A 164 -8.85 1.88 -4.20
CA VAL A 164 -9.88 2.94 -4.27
C VAL A 164 -10.06 3.41 -5.71
N ARG A 165 -11.24 3.92 -6.03
CA ARG A 165 -11.53 4.52 -7.32
C ARG A 165 -10.88 5.90 -7.39
N ALA A 166 -10.13 6.19 -8.46
CA ALA A 166 -9.43 7.46 -8.59
C ALA A 166 -10.38 8.61 -8.95
N ASP A 167 -11.34 8.36 -9.88
CA ASP A 167 -12.35 9.31 -10.32
C ASP A 167 -13.72 8.63 -10.37
N GLY A 168 -14.67 9.10 -9.61
CA GLY A 168 -16.02 8.55 -9.53
C GLY A 168 -16.81 8.60 -10.83
N SER A 169 -16.41 9.44 -11.79
CA SER A 169 -17.06 9.60 -13.08
C SER A 169 -16.54 8.65 -14.18
N GLN A 170 -15.41 7.98 -13.93
CA GLN A 170 -14.75 7.08 -14.87
C GLN A 170 -14.90 5.63 -14.43
N ASP A 171 -14.90 4.70 -15.38
CA ASP A 171 -14.91 3.28 -15.08
C ASP A 171 -13.51 2.77 -14.73
N VAL A 172 -13.46 1.83 -13.79
CA VAL A 172 -12.25 1.05 -13.51
C VAL A 172 -12.11 -0.02 -14.60
N THR A 173 -10.91 -0.18 -15.14
CA THR A 173 -10.62 -1.28 -16.06
C THR A 173 -9.86 -2.39 -15.35
N ASP A 174 -9.90 -3.60 -15.91
CA ASP A 174 -9.06 -4.70 -15.52
C ASP A 174 -7.58 -4.42 -15.86
N GLY A 175 -6.69 -5.08 -15.15
CA GLY A 175 -5.26 -4.96 -15.33
C GLY A 175 -4.49 -5.04 -14.02
N HIS A 176 -3.18 -5.00 -14.09
CA HIS A 176 -2.36 -5.00 -12.89
C HIS A 176 -2.27 -3.60 -12.26
N VAL A 177 -2.03 -3.59 -10.96
CA VAL A 177 -1.78 -2.37 -10.19
C VAL A 177 -0.39 -2.45 -9.57
N THR A 178 0.44 -1.48 -9.88
CA THR A 178 1.81 -1.35 -9.36
C THR A 178 2.05 0.10 -8.96
N THR A 179 2.54 0.33 -7.76
CA THR A 179 2.89 1.66 -7.28
C THR A 179 3.99 1.57 -6.22
N ASN A 180 4.54 2.70 -5.80
CA ASN A 180 5.48 2.74 -4.70
C ASN A 180 5.34 4.00 -3.85
N ALA A 181 5.79 3.90 -2.61
CA ALA A 181 5.95 5.01 -1.71
C ALA A 181 7.28 4.93 -0.96
N LEU A 182 7.77 6.07 -0.55
CA LEU A 182 8.88 6.24 0.39
C LEU A 182 8.28 6.58 1.76
N TYR A 183 8.79 6.00 2.81
CA TYR A 183 8.49 6.46 4.16
C TYR A 183 9.72 7.09 4.81
N THR A 184 9.48 8.04 5.68
CA THR A 184 10.53 8.67 6.50
C THR A 184 10.09 8.63 7.96
N ILE A 185 10.96 8.14 8.83
CA ILE A 185 10.75 8.16 10.27
C ILE A 185 11.76 9.10 10.89
N THR A 186 11.26 10.10 11.61
CA THR A 186 12.04 10.96 12.49
C THR A 186 11.75 10.59 13.94
N TYR A 187 12.68 10.87 14.85
CA TYR A 187 12.55 10.49 16.26
C TYR A 187 13.12 11.56 17.20
N GLU A 188 12.57 11.61 18.42
CA GLU A 188 12.96 12.52 19.48
C GLU A 188 13.21 11.79 20.81
#